data_e75f15c464b173dfd04dbcbd2ac40b52
#
_entry.id   e75f15c464b173dfd04dbcbd2ac40b52
#
_cell.length_a   1.000
_cell.length_b   1.000
_cell.length_c   1.000
_cell.angle_alpha   90.00
_cell.angle_beta   90.00
_cell.angle_gamma   90.00
#
_symmetry.space_group_name_H-M   'P 1'
#
loop_
_entity.id
_entity.type
_entity.pdbx_description
1 polymer ?
#
loop_
_entity_poly.entity_id
_entity_poly.type
_entity_poly.pdbx_seq_one_letter_code
_entity_poly.pdbx_strand_id
1 'polypeptide(L)'
;MSSSTLHRLTEKKGKQLSKFLGIDSVPSTQLIANMQSRINNPIFKLSMTDYEDMCGNKMMTKMMSKVIGCEEKQLKKFCKYINVFAENIKSSPKSIKNKMKVTNSINASMRKGSLSVLPDDILEKIVNKYKTIFKIKYKLKDWISLKKLDWVNLSANPNAIELLKAEPEKIKWGFLSKNPNSEAIELLKKNPEKIYWPLLSKNQHPYAIELLKANQRKIDWDYLSANPNQGAIELLKENRDKIDWTWLSKNPNPEAIELLKANRGKIDWKWLSINPNTEAIELLKANQDKIYWKWLSGNPNPEAIELLKENPKKIDWEMLSVNPNPEAIELLKENQDNIDWEQLSFNPAAIELLKENQGKINWYILSGNPAIFDEILE
;
A
#
# COMPACT_ATOMS: atom_id res chain seq x y z
N MET A 1 -10.68 46.80 -3.88
CA MET A 1 -10.86 46.36 -2.46
C MET A 1 -9.82 47.06 -1.62
N SER A 2 -10.22 47.79 -0.58
CA SER A 2 -9.29 48.50 0.30
C SER A 2 -8.44 47.52 1.13
N SER A 3 -7.22 47.88 1.46
CA SER A 3 -6.28 47.10 2.30
C SER A 3 -6.92 46.61 3.61
N SER A 4 -7.82 47.42 4.17
CA SER A 4 -8.59 47.08 5.40
C SER A 4 -9.57 45.92 5.21
N THR A 5 -10.18 45.78 4.03
CA THR A 5 -11.13 44.67 3.73
C THR A 5 -10.39 43.37 3.52
N LEU A 6 -9.20 43.43 2.92
CA LEU A 6 -8.34 42.25 2.75
C LEU A 6 -7.78 41.76 4.10
N HIS A 7 -7.45 42.69 4.99
CA HIS A 7 -6.96 42.36 6.34
C HIS A 7 -8.05 41.72 7.20
N ARG A 8 -9.29 42.25 7.18
CA ARG A 8 -10.46 41.66 7.90
C ARG A 8 -10.83 40.26 7.35
N LEU A 9 -10.74 40.05 6.03
CA LEU A 9 -11.00 38.75 5.42
C LEU A 9 -9.93 37.70 5.79
N THR A 10 -8.67 38.11 5.90
CA THR A 10 -7.57 37.23 6.37
C THR A 10 -7.70 36.92 7.85
N GLU A 11 -8.11 37.87 8.68
CA GLU A 11 -8.32 37.68 10.10
C GLU A 11 -9.51 36.76 10.39
N LYS A 12 -10.64 36.93 9.68
CA LYS A 12 -11.84 36.08 9.83
C LYS A 12 -11.54 34.64 9.39
N LYS A 13 -10.76 34.45 8.33
CA LYS A 13 -10.33 33.12 7.85
C LYS A 13 -9.26 32.51 8.73
N GLY A 14 -8.38 33.31 9.32
CA GLY A 14 -7.43 32.88 10.33
C GLY A 14 -8.14 32.37 11.59
N LYS A 15 -9.21 33.04 12.05
CA LYS A 15 -10.06 32.61 13.17
C LYS A 15 -10.85 31.33 12.86
N GLN A 16 -11.32 31.14 11.63
CA GLN A 16 -11.95 29.88 11.21
C GLN A 16 -10.93 28.73 11.20
N LEU A 17 -9.71 28.99 10.74
CA LEU A 17 -8.65 27.99 10.72
C LEU A 17 -8.17 27.66 12.14
N SER A 18 -8.03 28.65 13.05
CA SER A 18 -7.66 28.41 14.44
C SER A 18 -8.74 27.66 15.21
N LYS A 19 -10.02 27.93 14.96
CA LYS A 19 -11.15 27.15 15.49
C LYS A 19 -11.15 25.70 14.98
N PHE A 20 -10.88 25.53 13.70
CA PHE A 20 -10.74 24.24 13.04
C PHE A 20 -9.59 23.39 13.62
N LEU A 21 -8.49 24.04 14.00
CA LEU A 21 -7.31 23.39 14.57
C LEU A 21 -7.32 23.33 16.10
N GLY A 22 -8.35 23.90 16.75
CA GLY A 22 -8.43 24.02 18.20
C GLY A 22 -7.30 24.86 18.79
N ILE A 23 -6.87 25.95 18.10
CA ILE A 23 -5.77 26.83 18.49
C ILE A 23 -6.29 28.27 18.53
N ASP A 24 -6.20 28.94 19.68
CA ASP A 24 -6.57 30.34 19.80
C ASP A 24 -5.52 31.26 19.17
N SER A 25 -5.99 32.25 18.40
CA SER A 25 -5.30 33.35 17.70
C SER A 25 -3.76 33.36 17.71
N VAL A 26 -3.15 32.77 16.66
CA VAL A 26 -1.70 32.72 16.47
C VAL A 26 -1.32 33.37 15.10
N PRO A 27 -0.16 34.05 14.95
CA PRO A 27 0.34 34.56 13.68
C PRO A 27 0.44 33.46 12.59
N SER A 28 0.21 33.82 11.33
CA SER A 28 0.10 32.86 10.21
C SER A 28 1.32 31.94 10.03
N THR A 29 2.52 32.41 10.31
CA THR A 29 3.77 31.62 10.26
C THR A 29 3.84 30.58 11.39
N GLN A 30 3.45 30.96 12.60
CA GLN A 30 3.37 30.08 13.76
C GLN A 30 2.24 29.04 13.57
N LEU A 31 1.14 29.44 12.93
CA LEU A 31 0.04 28.54 12.60
C LEU A 31 0.48 27.44 11.65
N ILE A 32 1.27 27.77 10.63
CA ILE A 32 1.81 26.78 9.67
C ILE A 32 2.76 25.80 10.39
N ALA A 33 3.65 26.30 11.25
CA ALA A 33 4.56 25.45 12.03
C ALA A 33 3.80 24.53 13.00
N ASN A 34 2.75 25.03 13.66
CA ASN A 34 1.90 24.25 14.54
C ASN A 34 1.06 23.21 13.77
N MET A 35 0.62 23.53 12.53
CA MET A 35 -0.07 22.59 11.65
C MET A 35 0.88 21.45 11.22
N GLN A 36 2.11 21.76 10.81
CA GLN A 36 3.12 20.76 10.47
C GLN A 36 3.41 19.82 11.64
N SER A 37 3.59 20.40 12.85
CA SER A 37 3.79 19.62 14.07
C SER A 37 2.60 18.72 14.39
N ARG A 38 1.35 19.17 14.13
CA ARG A 38 0.14 18.38 14.39
C ARG A 38 -0.11 17.32 13.33
N ILE A 39 0.14 17.61 12.06
CA ILE A 39 0.03 16.62 10.96
C ILE A 39 1.01 15.48 11.20
N ASN A 40 2.20 15.78 11.71
CA ASN A 40 3.20 14.79 12.09
C ASN A 40 2.87 14.08 13.44
N ASN A 41 1.79 14.50 14.13
CA ASN A 41 1.37 13.85 15.37
C ASN A 41 0.42 12.68 15.03
N PRO A 42 0.72 11.43 15.46
CA PRO A 42 -0.10 10.26 15.16
C PRO A 42 -1.54 10.31 15.71
N ILE A 43 -1.84 11.27 16.59
CA ILE A 43 -3.19 11.49 17.16
C ILE A 43 -4.03 12.47 16.31
N PHE A 44 -3.41 13.17 15.34
CA PHE A 44 -4.12 14.16 14.52
C PHE A 44 -5.07 13.49 13.53
N LYS A 45 -6.38 13.74 13.67
CA LYS A 45 -7.43 13.17 12.80
C LYS A 45 -8.18 14.31 12.12
N LEU A 46 -8.09 14.39 10.80
CA LEU A 46 -8.96 15.24 9.98
C LEU A 46 -10.31 14.55 9.75
N SER A 47 -11.42 15.28 9.90
CA SER A 47 -12.76 14.79 9.55
C SER A 47 -13.04 14.99 8.05
N MET A 48 -14.12 14.36 7.52
CA MET A 48 -14.54 14.60 6.12
C MET A 48 -14.93 16.06 5.89
N THR A 49 -15.60 16.67 6.88
CA THR A 49 -15.93 18.11 6.85
C THR A 49 -14.67 18.95 6.75
N ASP A 50 -13.59 18.54 7.42
CA ASP A 50 -12.29 19.20 7.36
C ASP A 50 -11.69 19.14 5.94
N TYR A 51 -11.83 18.00 5.25
CA TYR A 51 -11.40 17.85 3.85
C TYR A 51 -12.28 18.65 2.88
N GLU A 52 -13.60 18.66 3.08
CA GLU A 52 -14.54 19.45 2.29
C GLU A 52 -14.23 20.94 2.42
N ASP A 53 -14.02 21.45 3.63
CA ASP A 53 -13.63 22.84 3.90
C ASP A 53 -12.26 23.18 3.30
N MET A 54 -11.29 22.27 3.40
CA MET A 54 -9.96 22.42 2.80
C MET A 54 -10.03 22.50 1.29
N CYS A 55 -10.83 21.65 0.65
CA CYS A 55 -10.96 21.56 -0.80
C CYS A 55 -11.86 22.64 -1.39
N GLY A 56 -12.85 23.13 -0.66
CA GLY A 56 -13.76 24.21 -1.07
C GLY A 56 -13.15 25.61 -0.96
N ASN A 57 -12.03 25.78 -0.25
CA ASN A 57 -11.45 27.09 -0.01
C ASN A 57 -10.04 27.23 -0.62
N LYS A 58 -9.93 28.10 -1.63
CA LYS A 58 -8.67 28.33 -2.36
C LYS A 58 -7.49 28.76 -1.47
N MET A 59 -7.76 29.49 -0.38
CA MET A 59 -6.73 29.92 0.56
C MET A 59 -6.29 28.76 1.45
N MET A 60 -7.21 27.92 1.91
CA MET A 60 -6.92 26.69 2.66
C MET A 60 -6.10 25.72 1.82
N THR A 61 -6.48 25.50 0.56
CA THR A 61 -5.72 24.65 -0.37
C THR A 61 -4.28 25.14 -0.51
N LYS A 62 -4.06 26.48 -0.65
CA LYS A 62 -2.72 27.07 -0.76
C LYS A 62 -1.91 26.94 0.54
N MET A 63 -2.54 27.06 1.69
CA MET A 63 -1.87 26.89 2.99
C MET A 63 -1.53 25.42 3.22
N MET A 64 -2.46 24.53 2.95
CA MET A 64 -2.24 23.08 3.12
C MET A 64 -1.17 22.54 2.14
N SER A 65 -1.06 23.08 0.91
CA SER A 65 0.02 22.70 0.01
C SER A 65 1.41 23.00 0.59
N LYS A 66 1.55 24.14 1.29
CA LYS A 66 2.80 24.50 2.00
C LYS A 66 3.07 23.63 3.23
N VAL A 67 2.01 23.29 3.99
CA VAL A 67 2.10 22.45 5.19
C VAL A 67 2.48 21.01 4.84
N ILE A 68 1.90 20.49 3.75
CA ILE A 68 2.12 19.11 3.27
C ILE A 68 3.40 19.01 2.43
N GLY A 69 3.95 20.17 1.96
CA GLY A 69 5.15 20.20 1.12
C GLY A 69 4.88 19.80 -0.34
N CYS A 70 3.63 19.91 -0.81
CA CYS A 70 3.25 19.57 -2.18
C CYS A 70 2.87 20.80 -3.01
N GLU A 71 2.92 20.69 -4.35
CA GLU A 71 2.47 21.77 -5.23
C GLU A 71 0.95 21.99 -5.10
N GLU A 72 0.52 23.26 -5.09
CA GLU A 72 -0.91 23.65 -5.02
C GLU A 72 -1.75 22.97 -6.12
N LYS A 73 -1.16 22.80 -7.32
CA LYS A 73 -1.79 22.11 -8.46
C LYS A 73 -2.09 20.64 -8.16
N GLN A 74 -1.20 19.97 -7.46
CA GLN A 74 -1.35 18.55 -7.07
C GLN A 74 -2.42 18.41 -5.99
N LEU A 75 -2.40 19.28 -4.97
CA LEU A 75 -3.43 19.30 -3.94
C LEU A 75 -4.82 19.63 -4.50
N LYS A 76 -4.92 20.58 -5.46
CA LYS A 76 -6.17 20.87 -6.18
C LYS A 76 -6.68 19.66 -6.96
N LYS A 77 -5.80 18.92 -7.60
CA LYS A 77 -6.16 17.69 -8.32
C LYS A 77 -6.71 16.64 -7.36
N PHE A 78 -6.07 16.46 -6.20
CA PHE A 78 -6.55 15.60 -5.12
C PHE A 78 -7.92 16.07 -4.59
N CYS A 79 -8.09 17.36 -4.28
CA CYS A 79 -9.37 17.93 -3.85
C CYS A 79 -10.49 17.73 -4.88
N LYS A 80 -10.18 17.83 -6.17
CA LYS A 80 -11.15 17.55 -7.23
C LYS A 80 -11.61 16.09 -7.21
N TYR A 81 -10.71 15.14 -6.94
CA TYR A 81 -11.08 13.73 -6.78
C TYR A 81 -11.95 13.50 -5.53
N ILE A 82 -11.60 14.13 -4.41
CA ILE A 82 -12.39 14.04 -3.17
C ILE A 82 -13.80 14.61 -3.36
N ASN A 83 -13.95 15.78 -3.98
CA ASN A 83 -15.26 16.40 -4.22
C ASN A 83 -16.13 15.57 -5.18
N VAL A 84 -15.57 15.06 -6.28
CA VAL A 84 -16.27 14.15 -7.20
C VAL A 84 -16.70 12.87 -6.47
N PHE A 85 -15.89 12.37 -5.57
CA PHE A 85 -16.20 11.22 -4.74
C PHE A 85 -17.32 11.52 -3.75
N ALA A 86 -17.26 12.66 -3.03
CA ALA A 86 -18.29 13.09 -2.07
C ALA A 86 -19.65 13.34 -2.75
N GLU A 87 -19.67 13.98 -3.93
CA GLU A 87 -20.90 14.21 -4.71
C GLU A 87 -21.50 12.89 -5.20
N ASN A 88 -20.68 11.95 -5.65
CA ASN A 88 -21.15 10.63 -6.09
C ASN A 88 -21.71 9.78 -4.94
N ILE A 89 -21.28 10.02 -3.70
CA ILE A 89 -21.82 9.36 -2.49
C ILE A 89 -23.23 9.89 -2.16
N LYS A 90 -23.47 11.18 -2.36
CA LYS A 90 -24.76 11.83 -2.06
C LYS A 90 -25.87 11.45 -3.08
N SER A 91 -25.51 11.00 -4.27
CA SER A 91 -26.42 10.76 -5.38
C SER A 91 -26.68 9.27 -5.67
N SER A 92 -27.59 8.64 -4.93
CA SER A 92 -28.31 7.38 -5.26
C SER A 92 -27.57 6.01 -5.17
N PRO A 93 -28.27 4.92 -4.75
CA PRO A 93 -27.75 3.55 -4.63
C PRO A 93 -27.24 2.90 -5.94
N LYS A 94 -27.71 3.34 -7.09
CA LYS A 94 -27.20 2.89 -8.42
C LYS A 94 -25.75 3.26 -8.69
N SER A 95 -25.14 4.10 -7.84
CA SER A 95 -23.77 4.58 -8.02
C SER A 95 -22.68 3.67 -7.43
N ILE A 96 -23.01 2.51 -6.84
CA ILE A 96 -22.03 1.59 -6.25
C ILE A 96 -20.98 1.17 -7.28
N LYS A 97 -21.40 0.88 -8.52
CA LYS A 97 -20.50 0.54 -9.63
C LYS A 97 -19.57 1.69 -10.04
N ASN A 98 -20.05 2.93 -9.91
CA ASN A 98 -19.26 4.14 -10.14
C ASN A 98 -18.34 4.46 -8.94
N LYS A 99 -18.76 4.13 -7.72
CA LYS A 99 -17.93 4.25 -6.49
C LYS A 99 -16.73 3.33 -6.55
N MET A 100 -16.90 2.07 -6.98
CA MET A 100 -15.80 1.13 -7.21
C MET A 100 -14.84 1.61 -8.31
N LYS A 101 -15.34 2.21 -9.40
CA LYS A 101 -14.51 2.83 -10.42
C LYS A 101 -13.67 3.98 -9.89
N VAL A 102 -14.22 4.79 -8.98
CA VAL A 102 -13.50 5.93 -8.36
C VAL A 102 -12.46 5.43 -7.36
N THR A 103 -12.80 4.44 -6.52
CA THR A 103 -11.83 3.82 -5.59
C THR A 103 -10.69 3.14 -6.36
N ASN A 104 -11.00 2.41 -7.42
CA ASN A 104 -9.99 1.80 -8.29
C ASN A 104 -9.16 2.86 -9.05
N SER A 105 -9.76 4.00 -9.43
CA SER A 105 -9.05 5.11 -10.06
C SER A 105 -8.15 5.85 -9.06
N ILE A 106 -8.57 6.00 -7.80
CA ILE A 106 -7.74 6.55 -6.72
C ILE A 106 -6.58 5.59 -6.43
N ASN A 107 -6.83 4.29 -6.29
CA ASN A 107 -5.80 3.28 -6.08
C ASN A 107 -4.83 3.19 -7.28
N ALA A 108 -5.32 3.29 -8.51
CA ALA A 108 -4.50 3.33 -9.72
C ALA A 108 -3.69 4.64 -9.83
N SER A 109 -4.24 5.77 -9.36
CA SER A 109 -3.54 7.05 -9.31
C SER A 109 -2.49 7.10 -8.19
N MET A 110 -2.73 6.39 -7.08
CA MET A 110 -1.74 6.14 -6.02
C MET A 110 -0.56 5.32 -6.57
N ARG A 111 -0.85 4.24 -7.32
CA ARG A 111 0.19 3.39 -7.96
C ARG A 111 0.95 4.10 -9.08
N LYS A 112 0.36 5.09 -9.76
CA LYS A 112 0.99 5.85 -10.85
C LYS A 112 1.78 7.09 -10.39
N GLY A 113 2.09 7.22 -9.08
CA GLY A 113 2.95 8.29 -8.56
C GLY A 113 2.34 9.70 -8.58
N SER A 114 1.07 9.87 -8.99
CA SER A 114 0.42 11.18 -9.01
C SER A 114 -0.06 11.66 -7.63
N LEU A 115 0.02 10.79 -6.61
CA LEU A 115 -0.22 11.08 -5.19
C LEU A 115 1.03 10.83 -4.32
N SER A 116 2.18 10.53 -4.93
CA SER A 116 3.47 10.31 -4.25
C SER A 116 4.00 11.52 -3.47
N VAL A 117 3.22 12.59 -3.44
CA VAL A 117 3.53 13.84 -2.73
C VAL A 117 2.95 13.85 -1.31
N LEU A 118 1.99 12.97 -0.99
CA LEU A 118 1.54 12.81 0.38
C LEU A 118 2.38 11.70 1.03
N PRO A 119 2.90 11.92 2.26
CA PRO A 119 3.56 10.86 3.02
C PRO A 119 2.69 9.61 3.07
N ASP A 120 3.28 8.44 2.89
CA ASP A 120 2.57 7.15 2.82
C ASP A 120 1.68 6.92 4.05
N ASP A 121 2.09 7.40 5.22
CA ASP A 121 1.31 7.34 6.45
C ASP A 121 0.01 8.16 6.39
N ILE A 122 0.02 9.28 5.67
CA ILE A 122 -1.18 10.11 5.46
C ILE A 122 -2.11 9.45 4.43
N LEU A 123 -1.55 8.90 3.35
CA LEU A 123 -2.32 8.13 2.37
C LEU A 123 -2.98 6.91 3.01
N GLU A 124 -2.24 6.17 3.83
CA GLU A 124 -2.75 5.01 4.55
C GLU A 124 -3.84 5.41 5.56
N LYS A 125 -3.66 6.50 6.31
CA LYS A 125 -4.69 7.04 7.22
C LYS A 125 -5.95 7.45 6.48
N ILE A 126 -5.83 8.09 5.30
CA ILE A 126 -6.96 8.44 4.43
C ILE A 126 -7.68 7.16 4.00
N VAL A 127 -6.98 6.19 3.45
CA VAL A 127 -7.56 4.92 2.97
C VAL A 127 -8.22 4.14 4.12
N ASN A 128 -7.56 4.02 5.26
CA ASN A 128 -8.09 3.30 6.41
C ASN A 128 -9.31 4.01 7.02
N LYS A 129 -9.34 5.35 7.03
CA LYS A 129 -10.50 6.11 7.47
C LYS A 129 -11.67 5.95 6.50
N TYR A 130 -11.43 5.91 5.17
CA TYR A 130 -12.47 5.58 4.20
C TYR A 130 -13.03 4.18 4.42
N LYS A 131 -12.18 3.19 4.62
CA LYS A 131 -12.61 1.81 4.94
C LYS A 131 -13.49 1.76 6.19
N THR A 132 -13.16 2.57 7.22
CA THR A 132 -13.93 2.63 8.47
C THR A 132 -15.28 3.35 8.31
N ILE A 133 -15.33 4.44 7.54
CA ILE A 133 -16.55 5.22 7.30
C ILE A 133 -17.55 4.43 6.42
N PHE A 134 -17.06 3.70 5.43
CA PHE A 134 -17.89 2.98 4.48
C PHE A 134 -18.14 1.52 4.87
N LYS A 135 -17.64 1.07 6.04
CA LYS A 135 -17.74 -0.32 6.48
C LYS A 135 -17.50 -1.30 5.32
N ILE A 136 -16.36 -1.11 4.64
CA ILE A 136 -15.97 -2.00 3.54
C ILE A 136 -15.83 -3.40 4.13
N LYS A 137 -16.67 -4.31 3.66
CA LYS A 137 -16.57 -5.73 3.95
C LYS A 137 -16.08 -6.47 2.71
N TYR A 138 -15.55 -7.62 2.94
CA TYR A 138 -15.06 -8.50 1.88
C TYR A 138 -15.94 -9.75 1.81
N LYS A 139 -16.54 -10.01 0.65
CA LYS A 139 -17.33 -11.21 0.38
C LYS A 139 -16.55 -12.09 -0.59
N LEU A 140 -16.49 -13.39 -0.30
CA LEU A 140 -15.94 -14.37 -1.22
C LEU A 140 -16.71 -14.33 -2.55
N LYS A 141 -16.00 -14.36 -3.68
CA LYS A 141 -16.60 -14.37 -5.02
C LYS A 141 -17.50 -15.57 -5.20
N ASP A 142 -18.66 -15.40 -5.83
CA ASP A 142 -19.72 -16.41 -5.92
C ASP A 142 -19.30 -17.71 -6.64
N TRP A 143 -18.29 -17.66 -7.51
CA TRP A 143 -17.76 -18.83 -8.20
C TRP A 143 -16.72 -19.62 -7.40
N ILE A 144 -16.33 -19.13 -6.20
CA ILE A 144 -15.32 -19.75 -5.34
C ILE A 144 -16.00 -20.49 -4.18
N SER A 145 -15.73 -21.79 -4.05
CA SER A 145 -16.22 -22.59 -2.95
C SER A 145 -15.26 -22.53 -1.76
N LEU A 146 -15.75 -22.12 -0.59
CA LEU A 146 -14.98 -22.09 0.66
C LEU A 146 -14.40 -23.48 1.03
N LYS A 147 -15.07 -24.56 0.63
CA LYS A 147 -14.61 -25.95 0.89
C LYS A 147 -13.29 -26.28 0.17
N LYS A 148 -12.94 -25.56 -0.89
CA LYS A 148 -11.71 -25.75 -1.66
C LYS A 148 -10.55 -24.92 -1.11
N LEU A 149 -10.82 -23.97 -0.19
CA LEU A 149 -9.83 -23.03 0.30
C LEU A 149 -9.08 -23.57 1.52
N ASP A 150 -7.82 -23.17 1.63
CA ASP A 150 -6.91 -23.53 2.71
C ASP A 150 -6.85 -22.45 3.80
N TRP A 151 -7.05 -22.83 5.06
CA TRP A 151 -7.09 -21.89 6.17
C TRP A 151 -5.72 -21.36 6.59
N VAL A 152 -4.61 -22.00 6.18
CA VAL A 152 -3.25 -21.48 6.38
C VAL A 152 -3.08 -20.21 5.57
N ASN A 153 -3.37 -20.30 4.27
CA ASN A 153 -3.26 -19.19 3.35
C ASN A 153 -4.34 -18.12 3.56
N LEU A 154 -5.58 -18.51 3.89
CA LEU A 154 -6.64 -17.58 4.29
C LEU A 154 -6.24 -16.75 5.52
N SER A 155 -5.57 -17.33 6.52
CA SER A 155 -5.12 -16.59 7.70
C SER A 155 -4.14 -15.47 7.36
N ALA A 156 -3.36 -15.61 6.30
CA ALA A 156 -2.45 -14.58 5.80
C ALA A 156 -3.12 -13.59 4.83
N ASN A 157 -4.31 -13.91 4.32
CA ASN A 157 -5.03 -13.10 3.34
C ASN A 157 -5.71 -11.89 4.01
N PRO A 158 -5.36 -10.63 3.64
CA PRO A 158 -5.90 -9.45 4.30
C PRO A 158 -7.42 -9.29 4.12
N ASN A 159 -8.00 -9.86 3.07
CA ASN A 159 -9.42 -9.75 2.75
C ASN A 159 -10.26 -10.88 3.36
N ALA A 160 -9.63 -11.89 4.00
CA ALA A 160 -10.34 -13.02 4.62
C ALA A 160 -10.80 -12.75 6.06
N ILE A 161 -10.61 -11.54 6.59
CA ILE A 161 -10.78 -11.26 8.02
C ILE A 161 -12.19 -11.60 8.55
N GLU A 162 -13.24 -11.38 7.77
CA GLU A 162 -14.61 -11.70 8.17
C GLU A 162 -14.81 -13.22 8.29
N LEU A 163 -14.22 -14.02 7.38
CA LEU A 163 -14.23 -15.48 7.48
C LEU A 163 -13.46 -15.97 8.71
N LEU A 164 -12.31 -15.36 8.99
CA LEU A 164 -11.50 -15.72 10.17
C LEU A 164 -12.22 -15.42 11.49
N LYS A 165 -12.97 -14.32 11.54
CA LYS A 165 -13.79 -13.98 12.71
C LYS A 165 -15.00 -14.89 12.89
N ALA A 166 -15.57 -15.39 11.79
CA ALA A 166 -16.69 -16.33 11.82
C ALA A 166 -16.27 -17.74 12.23
N GLU A 167 -15.01 -18.14 11.98
CA GLU A 167 -14.46 -19.47 12.23
C GLU A 167 -13.13 -19.36 13.01
N PRO A 168 -13.16 -18.84 14.25
CA PRO A 168 -11.94 -18.49 14.99
C PRO A 168 -11.05 -19.69 15.31
N GLU A 169 -11.62 -20.90 15.40
CA GLU A 169 -10.89 -22.15 15.64
C GLU A 169 -10.04 -22.59 14.43
N LYS A 170 -10.35 -22.08 13.25
CA LYS A 170 -9.60 -22.36 12.01
C LYS A 170 -8.42 -21.41 11.80
N ILE A 171 -8.29 -20.35 12.60
CA ILE A 171 -7.21 -19.38 12.49
C ILE A 171 -5.86 -20.05 12.69
N LYS A 172 -4.97 -19.89 11.71
CA LYS A 172 -3.57 -20.27 11.80
C LYS A 172 -2.74 -19.06 12.26
N TRP A 173 -2.61 -18.92 13.57
CA TRP A 173 -2.06 -17.74 14.23
C TRP A 173 -0.66 -17.32 13.74
N GLY A 174 0.19 -18.30 13.40
CA GLY A 174 1.49 -18.02 12.80
C GLY A 174 1.34 -17.25 11.50
N PHE A 175 0.43 -17.65 10.63
CA PHE A 175 0.16 -16.99 9.36
C PHE A 175 -0.63 -15.68 9.53
N LEU A 176 -1.52 -15.60 10.52
CA LEU A 176 -2.19 -14.37 10.90
C LEU A 176 -1.18 -13.29 11.33
N SER A 177 -0.04 -13.67 11.91
CA SER A 177 1.00 -12.72 12.34
C SER A 177 1.58 -11.89 11.17
N LYS A 178 1.57 -12.41 9.93
CA LYS A 178 1.98 -11.62 8.75
C LYS A 178 0.82 -10.88 8.07
N ASN A 179 -0.43 -11.08 8.51
CA ASN A 179 -1.60 -10.45 7.90
C ASN A 179 -1.63 -8.94 8.24
N PRO A 180 -1.57 -8.03 7.24
CA PRO A 180 -1.49 -6.59 7.48
C PRO A 180 -2.86 -5.94 7.76
N ASN A 181 -3.96 -6.71 7.81
CA ASN A 181 -5.28 -6.18 8.11
C ASN A 181 -5.34 -5.69 9.56
N SER A 182 -5.87 -4.47 9.78
CA SER A 182 -5.96 -3.87 11.12
C SER A 182 -6.74 -4.73 12.12
N GLU A 183 -7.79 -5.44 11.67
CA GLU A 183 -8.55 -6.33 12.55
C GLU A 183 -7.79 -7.62 12.88
N ALA A 184 -6.92 -8.11 11.97
CA ALA A 184 -5.99 -9.19 12.27
C ALA A 184 -5.00 -8.76 13.37
N ILE A 185 -4.52 -7.52 13.31
CA ILE A 185 -3.69 -6.92 14.37
C ILE A 185 -4.45 -6.85 15.70
N GLU A 186 -5.73 -6.46 15.69
CA GLU A 186 -6.54 -6.47 16.92
C GLU A 186 -6.74 -7.88 17.51
N LEU A 187 -6.84 -8.91 16.66
CA LEU A 187 -6.87 -10.30 17.14
C LEU A 187 -5.53 -10.71 17.78
N LEU A 188 -4.40 -10.31 17.19
CA LEU A 188 -3.07 -10.57 17.75
C LEU A 188 -2.85 -9.82 19.07
N LYS A 189 -3.32 -8.57 19.21
CA LYS A 189 -3.27 -7.81 20.45
C LYS A 189 -3.98 -8.52 21.60
N LYS A 190 -5.13 -9.14 21.31
CA LYS A 190 -5.91 -9.89 22.30
C LYS A 190 -5.31 -11.26 22.64
N ASN A 191 -4.39 -11.77 21.83
CA ASN A 191 -3.77 -13.07 21.96
C ASN A 191 -2.24 -12.99 21.76
N PRO A 192 -1.52 -12.23 22.59
CA PRO A 192 -0.10 -11.95 22.37
C PRO A 192 0.79 -13.19 22.44
N GLU A 193 0.36 -14.23 23.16
CA GLU A 193 1.05 -15.52 23.26
C GLU A 193 1.02 -16.32 21.94
N LYS A 194 0.11 -15.99 21.03
CA LYS A 194 -0.05 -16.65 19.72
C LYS A 194 0.74 -15.97 18.59
N ILE A 195 1.41 -14.86 18.89
CA ILE A 195 2.22 -14.12 17.92
C ILE A 195 3.42 -14.97 17.51
N TYR A 196 3.53 -15.22 16.19
CA TYR A 196 4.73 -15.81 15.60
C TYR A 196 5.66 -14.71 15.09
N TRP A 197 6.67 -14.37 15.86
CA TRP A 197 7.54 -13.22 15.70
C TRP A 197 8.29 -13.15 14.35
N PRO A 198 8.80 -14.28 13.78
CA PRO A 198 9.40 -14.23 12.44
C PRO A 198 8.44 -13.71 11.38
N LEU A 199 7.20 -14.20 11.32
CA LEU A 199 6.21 -13.70 10.35
C LEU A 199 5.67 -12.32 10.72
N LEU A 200 5.66 -11.93 11.99
CA LEU A 200 5.37 -10.56 12.40
C LEU A 200 6.42 -9.57 11.88
N SER A 201 7.70 -9.99 11.79
CA SER A 201 8.78 -9.16 11.23
C SER A 201 8.57 -8.81 9.75
N LYS A 202 7.77 -9.60 9.01
CA LYS A 202 7.31 -9.29 7.65
C LYS A 202 6.09 -8.37 7.61
N ASN A 203 5.39 -8.21 8.73
CA ASN A 203 4.13 -7.49 8.74
C ASN A 203 4.39 -5.98 8.62
N GLN A 204 3.78 -5.37 7.60
CA GLN A 204 3.99 -3.95 7.28
C GLN A 204 3.09 -3.01 8.10
N HIS A 205 2.18 -3.55 8.92
CA HIS A 205 1.28 -2.73 9.72
C HIS A 205 2.08 -1.95 10.78
N PRO A 206 1.84 -0.62 10.96
CA PRO A 206 2.61 0.21 11.89
C PRO A 206 2.68 -0.36 13.32
N TYR A 207 1.57 -0.90 13.82
CA TYR A 207 1.54 -1.52 15.14
C TYR A 207 2.44 -2.77 15.25
N ALA A 208 2.57 -3.56 14.17
CA ALA A 208 3.51 -4.68 14.16
C ALA A 208 4.94 -4.18 14.35
N ILE A 209 5.29 -3.05 13.71
CA ILE A 209 6.59 -2.41 13.87
C ILE A 209 6.79 -1.89 15.31
N GLU A 210 5.76 -1.30 15.93
CA GLU A 210 5.83 -0.87 17.33
C GLU A 210 6.07 -2.06 18.28
N LEU A 211 5.40 -3.19 18.05
CA LEU A 211 5.65 -4.42 18.81
C LEU A 211 7.09 -4.93 18.64
N LEU A 212 7.62 -4.88 17.41
CA LEU A 212 9.00 -5.27 17.13
C LEU A 212 10.00 -4.32 17.82
N LYS A 213 9.78 -3.00 17.78
CA LYS A 213 10.58 -2.00 18.50
C LYS A 213 10.63 -2.29 20.00
N ALA A 214 9.52 -2.66 20.59
CA ALA A 214 9.42 -3.01 22.02
C ALA A 214 10.02 -4.39 22.36
N ASN A 215 10.24 -5.27 21.38
CA ASN A 215 10.66 -6.66 21.57
C ASN A 215 11.81 -7.05 20.64
N GLN A 216 12.87 -6.22 20.55
CA GLN A 216 13.94 -6.37 19.55
C GLN A 216 14.65 -7.73 19.57
N ARG A 217 14.68 -8.43 20.72
CA ARG A 217 15.26 -9.79 20.81
C ARG A 217 14.45 -10.85 20.06
N LYS A 218 13.20 -10.56 19.68
CA LYS A 218 12.30 -11.46 18.97
C LYS A 218 12.23 -11.17 17.46
N ILE A 219 12.94 -10.13 17.00
CA ILE A 219 12.97 -9.74 15.58
C ILE A 219 13.70 -10.81 14.79
N ASP A 220 13.07 -11.24 13.71
CA ASP A 220 13.74 -11.90 12.60
C ASP A 220 14.28 -10.82 11.65
N TRP A 221 15.58 -10.61 11.70
CA TRP A 221 16.24 -9.52 10.99
C TRP A 221 16.30 -9.73 9.48
N ASP A 222 16.28 -10.99 9.01
CA ASP A 222 16.21 -11.32 7.59
C ASP A 222 14.86 -10.84 7.04
N TYR A 223 13.77 -11.23 7.70
CA TYR A 223 12.43 -10.78 7.32
C TYR A 223 12.21 -9.29 7.50
N LEU A 224 12.78 -8.68 8.55
CA LEU A 224 12.71 -7.24 8.75
C LEU A 224 13.46 -6.49 7.65
N SER A 225 14.61 -7.00 7.17
CA SER A 225 15.39 -6.40 6.08
C SER A 225 14.57 -6.30 4.78
N ALA A 226 13.63 -7.22 4.54
CA ALA A 226 12.72 -7.14 3.39
C ALA A 226 11.44 -6.33 3.66
N ASN A 227 11.21 -5.85 4.89
CA ASN A 227 10.00 -5.12 5.25
C ASN A 227 10.06 -3.67 4.77
N PRO A 228 9.17 -3.21 3.85
CA PRO A 228 9.24 -1.86 3.29
C PRO A 228 8.70 -0.76 4.22
N ASN A 229 8.17 -1.10 5.40
CA ASN A 229 7.68 -0.11 6.33
C ASN A 229 8.82 0.81 6.80
N GLN A 230 8.56 2.13 6.81
CA GLN A 230 9.55 3.13 7.20
C GLN A 230 10.16 2.86 8.59
N GLY A 231 9.35 2.48 9.57
CA GLY A 231 9.83 2.16 10.91
C GLY A 231 10.70 0.89 10.97
N ALA A 232 10.57 -0.04 9.99
CA ALA A 232 11.48 -1.18 9.84
C ALA A 232 12.84 -0.69 9.32
N ILE A 233 12.86 0.23 8.35
CA ILE A 233 14.11 0.82 7.83
C ILE A 233 14.83 1.60 8.93
N GLU A 234 14.11 2.34 9.79
CA GLU A 234 14.69 3.03 10.94
C GLU A 234 15.40 2.03 11.89
N LEU A 235 14.71 0.92 12.24
CA LEU A 235 15.32 -0.14 13.06
C LEU A 235 16.58 -0.74 12.42
N LEU A 236 16.58 -0.95 11.10
CA LEU A 236 17.75 -1.44 10.37
C LEU A 236 18.91 -0.43 10.39
N LYS A 237 18.62 0.87 10.27
CA LYS A 237 19.64 1.93 10.34
C LYS A 237 20.28 2.03 11.73
N GLU A 238 19.50 1.78 12.77
CA GLU A 238 19.98 1.72 14.16
C GLU A 238 20.78 0.44 14.46
N ASN A 239 20.54 -0.64 13.70
CA ASN A 239 21.14 -1.98 13.91
C ASN A 239 21.79 -2.49 12.62
N ARG A 240 22.75 -1.74 12.09
CA ARG A 240 23.37 -2.02 10.76
C ARG A 240 24.08 -3.36 10.67
N ASP A 241 24.56 -3.89 11.78
CA ASP A 241 25.18 -5.21 11.90
C ASP A 241 24.18 -6.36 11.73
N LYS A 242 22.87 -6.08 11.86
CA LYS A 242 21.77 -7.04 11.71
C LYS A 242 21.14 -7.05 10.31
N ILE A 243 21.57 -6.14 9.42
CA ILE A 243 21.02 -6.06 8.07
C ILE A 243 21.40 -7.32 7.30
N ASP A 244 20.38 -8.07 6.84
CA ASP A 244 20.56 -9.04 5.76
C ASP A 244 20.49 -8.31 4.41
N TRP A 245 21.62 -8.19 3.75
CA TRP A 245 21.76 -7.45 2.50
C TRP A 245 21.07 -8.16 1.33
N THR A 246 20.94 -9.48 1.38
CA THR A 246 20.21 -10.27 0.38
C THR A 246 18.73 -9.92 0.42
N TRP A 247 18.14 -9.93 1.61
CA TRP A 247 16.75 -9.55 1.81
C TRP A 247 16.51 -8.05 1.60
N LEU A 248 17.46 -7.20 1.99
CA LEU A 248 17.39 -5.76 1.74
C LEU A 248 17.38 -5.45 0.24
N SER A 249 18.09 -6.23 -0.59
CA SER A 249 18.16 -5.99 -2.04
C SER A 249 16.81 -6.08 -2.73
N LYS A 250 15.84 -6.83 -2.19
CA LYS A 250 14.47 -6.86 -2.71
C LYS A 250 13.52 -5.86 -2.06
N ASN A 251 13.98 -5.10 -1.05
CA ASN A 251 13.15 -4.15 -0.32
C ASN A 251 12.86 -2.91 -1.19
N PRO A 252 11.57 -2.61 -1.51
CA PRO A 252 11.23 -1.52 -2.41
C PRO A 252 11.27 -0.13 -1.76
N ASN A 253 11.55 -0.03 -0.46
CA ASN A 253 11.63 1.27 0.21
C ASN A 253 12.79 2.10 -0.37
N PRO A 254 12.57 3.38 -0.75
CA PRO A 254 13.62 4.24 -1.31
C PRO A 254 14.87 4.34 -0.43
N GLU A 255 14.71 4.39 0.89
CA GLU A 255 15.85 4.46 1.80
C GLU A 255 16.64 3.13 1.87
N ALA A 256 15.98 1.99 1.60
CA ALA A 256 16.69 0.71 1.43
C ALA A 256 17.57 0.75 0.16
N ILE A 257 17.08 1.35 -0.92
CA ILE A 257 17.88 1.54 -2.14
C ILE A 257 19.08 2.47 -1.89
N GLU A 258 18.90 3.54 -1.12
CA GLU A 258 20.01 4.41 -0.73
C GLU A 258 21.07 3.67 0.11
N LEU A 259 20.65 2.79 1.04
CA LEU A 259 21.57 1.94 1.79
C LEU A 259 22.36 0.99 0.85
N LEU A 260 21.71 0.41 -0.15
CA LEU A 260 22.36 -0.43 -1.17
C LEU A 260 23.34 0.35 -2.04
N LYS A 261 22.98 1.56 -2.49
CA LYS A 261 23.86 2.44 -3.27
C LYS A 261 25.11 2.82 -2.49
N ALA A 262 24.97 3.08 -1.19
CA ALA A 262 26.08 3.37 -0.30
C ALA A 262 26.96 2.14 -0.01
N ASN A 263 26.47 0.92 -0.26
CA ASN A 263 27.13 -0.35 0.02
C ASN A 263 27.10 -1.29 -1.20
N ARG A 264 27.52 -0.81 -2.36
CA ARG A 264 27.38 -1.51 -3.67
C ARG A 264 27.90 -2.94 -3.68
N GLY A 265 28.98 -3.23 -2.92
CA GLY A 265 29.52 -4.58 -2.79
C GLY A 265 28.63 -5.57 -2.01
N LYS A 266 27.57 -5.09 -1.39
CA LYS A 266 26.59 -5.89 -0.63
C LYS A 266 25.30 -6.19 -1.43
N ILE A 267 25.15 -5.60 -2.63
CA ILE A 267 23.97 -5.79 -3.46
C ILE A 267 23.90 -7.25 -3.92
N ASP A 268 22.79 -7.90 -3.61
CA ASP A 268 22.39 -9.15 -4.24
C ASP A 268 21.60 -8.85 -5.52
N TRP A 269 22.26 -8.97 -6.67
CA TRP A 269 21.69 -8.62 -7.97
C TRP A 269 20.52 -9.51 -8.38
N LYS A 270 20.49 -10.75 -7.89
CA LYS A 270 19.36 -11.67 -8.09
C LYS A 270 18.10 -11.12 -7.45
N TRP A 271 18.18 -10.75 -6.16
CA TRP A 271 17.06 -10.17 -5.44
C TRP A 271 16.74 -8.72 -5.85
N LEU A 272 17.75 -7.97 -6.29
CA LEU A 272 17.53 -6.64 -6.87
C LEU A 272 16.72 -6.73 -8.17
N SER A 273 16.88 -7.79 -8.97
CA SER A 273 16.14 -7.96 -10.24
C SER A 273 14.63 -8.06 -10.05
N ILE A 274 14.12 -8.53 -8.89
CA ILE A 274 12.68 -8.55 -8.59
C ILE A 274 12.21 -7.30 -7.83
N ASN A 275 13.10 -6.38 -7.48
CA ASN A 275 12.78 -5.18 -6.73
C ASN A 275 11.98 -4.19 -7.60
N PRO A 276 10.73 -3.82 -7.24
CA PRO A 276 9.89 -2.97 -8.07
C PRO A 276 10.24 -1.46 -8.01
N ASN A 277 11.19 -1.06 -7.19
CA ASN A 277 11.60 0.34 -7.09
C ASN A 277 12.28 0.80 -8.39
N THR A 278 11.87 1.98 -8.91
CA THR A 278 12.41 2.52 -10.17
C THR A 278 13.92 2.71 -10.11
N GLU A 279 14.48 3.15 -8.98
CA GLU A 279 15.92 3.32 -8.84
C GLU A 279 16.67 1.98 -8.82
N ALA A 280 16.01 0.88 -8.40
CA ALA A 280 16.57 -0.47 -8.54
C ALA A 280 16.63 -0.87 -10.01
N ILE A 281 15.60 -0.54 -10.81
CA ILE A 281 15.62 -0.78 -12.27
C ILE A 281 16.72 0.05 -12.94
N GLU A 282 16.92 1.30 -12.54
CA GLU A 282 18.03 2.12 -13.06
C GLU A 282 19.40 1.50 -12.76
N LEU A 283 19.60 0.93 -11.56
CA LEU A 283 20.81 0.21 -11.21
C LEU A 283 21.00 -1.03 -12.10
N LEU A 284 19.92 -1.76 -12.41
CA LEU A 284 19.98 -2.91 -13.31
C LEU A 284 20.29 -2.51 -14.75
N LYS A 285 19.67 -1.45 -15.27
CA LYS A 285 19.95 -0.90 -16.61
C LYS A 285 21.42 -0.47 -16.77
N ALA A 286 22.00 0.09 -15.69
CA ALA A 286 23.42 0.46 -15.66
C ALA A 286 24.38 -0.73 -15.51
N ASN A 287 23.88 -1.94 -15.19
CA ASN A 287 24.65 -3.17 -14.95
C ASN A 287 23.94 -4.36 -15.59
N GLN A 288 23.71 -4.32 -16.89
CA GLN A 288 22.88 -5.31 -17.61
C GLN A 288 23.43 -6.74 -17.53
N ASP A 289 24.74 -6.90 -17.38
CA ASP A 289 25.41 -8.19 -17.17
C ASP A 289 25.01 -8.86 -15.85
N LYS A 290 24.46 -8.11 -14.91
CA LYS A 290 24.03 -8.57 -13.57
C LYS A 290 22.53 -8.81 -13.45
N ILE A 291 21.78 -8.64 -14.54
CA ILE A 291 20.33 -8.89 -14.54
C ILE A 291 20.08 -10.40 -14.45
N TYR A 292 19.32 -10.79 -13.43
CA TYR A 292 18.77 -12.14 -13.34
C TYR A 292 17.37 -12.18 -13.96
N TRP A 293 17.34 -12.54 -15.25
CA TRP A 293 16.13 -12.48 -16.09
C TRP A 293 14.95 -13.28 -15.53
N LYS A 294 15.20 -14.43 -14.88
CA LYS A 294 14.16 -15.19 -14.20
C LYS A 294 13.44 -14.31 -13.17
N TRP A 295 14.18 -13.63 -12.31
CA TRP A 295 13.60 -12.76 -11.26
C TRP A 295 13.05 -11.45 -11.82
N LEU A 296 13.65 -10.91 -12.87
CA LEU A 296 13.14 -9.74 -13.58
C LEU A 296 11.77 -10.03 -14.21
N SER A 297 11.51 -11.25 -14.66
CA SER A 297 10.21 -11.65 -15.21
C SER A 297 9.07 -11.52 -14.18
N GLY A 298 9.37 -11.71 -12.89
CA GLY A 298 8.41 -11.49 -11.80
C GLY A 298 8.30 -10.05 -11.32
N ASN A 299 9.09 -9.11 -11.87
CA ASN A 299 9.14 -7.73 -11.42
C ASN A 299 7.95 -6.92 -11.95
N PRO A 300 7.10 -6.34 -11.08
CA PRO A 300 5.90 -5.61 -11.53
C PRO A 300 6.16 -4.20 -12.07
N ASN A 301 7.41 -3.70 -12.03
CA ASN A 301 7.73 -2.38 -12.55
C ASN A 301 7.52 -2.34 -14.07
N PRO A 302 6.81 -1.33 -14.62
CA PRO A 302 6.59 -1.23 -16.07
C PRO A 302 7.88 -1.23 -16.89
N GLU A 303 8.96 -0.62 -16.39
CA GLU A 303 10.25 -0.58 -17.09
C GLU A 303 10.93 -1.97 -17.13
N ALA A 304 10.65 -2.85 -16.14
CA ALA A 304 11.08 -4.23 -16.18
C ALA A 304 10.35 -5.00 -17.29
N ILE A 305 9.07 -4.74 -17.50
CA ILE A 305 8.29 -5.35 -18.59
C ILE A 305 8.83 -4.89 -19.95
N GLU A 306 9.18 -3.62 -20.11
CA GLU A 306 9.80 -3.13 -21.35
C GLU A 306 11.12 -3.87 -21.64
N LEU A 307 12.00 -4.03 -20.63
CA LEU A 307 13.23 -4.81 -20.78
C LEU A 307 12.96 -6.28 -21.20
N LEU A 308 11.88 -6.88 -20.70
CA LEU A 308 11.49 -8.25 -21.11
C LEU A 308 10.98 -8.29 -22.56
N LYS A 309 10.19 -7.29 -22.99
CA LYS A 309 9.73 -7.18 -24.38
C LYS A 309 10.87 -6.98 -25.37
N GLU A 310 11.90 -6.23 -24.98
CA GLU A 310 13.13 -6.07 -25.77
C GLU A 310 13.95 -7.38 -25.81
N ASN A 311 13.77 -8.30 -24.86
CA ASN A 311 14.53 -9.53 -24.70
C ASN A 311 13.60 -10.75 -24.54
N PRO A 312 12.71 -11.07 -25.49
CA PRO A 312 11.65 -12.06 -25.31
C PRO A 312 12.17 -13.49 -25.03
N LYS A 313 13.38 -13.83 -25.51
CA LYS A 313 14.03 -15.12 -25.22
C LYS A 313 14.52 -15.27 -23.78
N LYS A 314 14.53 -14.19 -23.02
CA LYS A 314 14.95 -14.15 -21.61
C LYS A 314 13.79 -14.24 -20.63
N ILE A 315 12.54 -14.23 -21.12
CA ILE A 315 11.35 -14.33 -20.28
C ILE A 315 11.30 -15.71 -19.61
N ASP A 316 11.21 -15.70 -18.29
CA ASP A 316 10.88 -16.88 -17.51
C ASP A 316 9.35 -16.86 -17.24
N TRP A 317 8.65 -17.79 -17.84
CA TRP A 317 7.19 -17.83 -17.83
C TRP A 317 6.60 -18.22 -16.46
N GLU A 318 7.33 -19.02 -15.66
CA GLU A 318 6.97 -19.33 -14.28
C GLU A 318 6.89 -18.03 -13.46
N MET A 319 7.96 -17.23 -13.49
CA MET A 319 8.00 -15.95 -12.77
C MET A 319 7.11 -14.88 -13.41
N LEU A 320 6.90 -14.90 -14.71
CA LEU A 320 5.94 -13.99 -15.36
C LEU A 320 4.51 -14.29 -14.89
N SER A 321 4.18 -15.55 -14.61
CA SER A 321 2.84 -15.94 -14.13
C SER A 321 2.49 -15.34 -12.76
N VAL A 322 3.47 -15.05 -11.88
CA VAL A 322 3.22 -14.34 -10.61
C VAL A 322 3.23 -12.81 -10.76
N ASN A 323 3.62 -12.28 -11.91
CA ASN A 323 3.78 -10.85 -12.11
C ASN A 323 2.41 -10.15 -12.19
N PRO A 324 2.07 -9.23 -11.24
CA PRO A 324 0.77 -8.57 -11.22
C PRO A 324 0.65 -7.38 -12.18
N ASN A 325 1.68 -7.10 -13.00
CA ASN A 325 1.61 -6.04 -13.98
C ASN A 325 0.57 -6.40 -15.07
N PRO A 326 -0.37 -5.51 -15.42
CA PRO A 326 -1.36 -5.78 -16.46
C PRO A 326 -0.76 -6.21 -17.81
N GLU A 327 0.38 -5.64 -18.21
CA GLU A 327 1.06 -6.00 -19.45
C GLU A 327 1.67 -7.41 -19.41
N ALA A 328 2.09 -7.88 -18.21
CA ALA A 328 2.50 -9.26 -18.03
C ALA A 328 1.32 -10.22 -18.22
N ILE A 329 0.13 -9.85 -17.75
CA ILE A 329 -1.09 -10.64 -17.97
C ILE A 329 -1.46 -10.69 -19.46
N GLU A 330 -1.30 -9.61 -20.21
CA GLU A 330 -1.53 -9.65 -21.67
C GLU A 330 -0.52 -10.56 -22.38
N LEU A 331 0.77 -10.50 -22.01
CA LEU A 331 1.79 -11.42 -22.55
C LEU A 331 1.44 -12.90 -22.26
N LEU A 332 0.91 -13.20 -21.07
CA LEU A 332 0.47 -14.55 -20.71
C LEU A 332 -0.76 -14.99 -21.54
N LYS A 333 -1.72 -14.09 -21.79
CA LYS A 333 -2.88 -14.39 -22.63
C LYS A 333 -2.50 -14.68 -24.09
N GLU A 334 -1.50 -13.99 -24.60
CA GLU A 334 -0.96 -14.23 -25.95
C GLU A 334 -0.15 -15.53 -26.03
N ASN A 335 0.33 -16.06 -24.90
CA ASN A 335 1.22 -17.21 -24.81
C ASN A 335 0.71 -18.26 -23.81
N GLN A 336 -0.54 -18.67 -23.94
CA GLN A 336 -1.27 -19.48 -22.94
C GLN A 336 -0.61 -20.83 -22.62
N ASP A 337 0.10 -21.42 -23.57
CA ASP A 337 0.81 -22.69 -23.38
C ASP A 337 1.99 -22.59 -22.41
N ASN A 338 2.47 -21.36 -22.18
CA ASN A 338 3.60 -21.08 -21.28
C ASN A 338 3.14 -20.71 -19.85
N ILE A 339 1.83 -20.61 -19.59
CA ILE A 339 1.31 -20.21 -18.28
C ILE A 339 1.62 -21.28 -17.24
N ASP A 340 2.30 -20.89 -16.18
CA ASP A 340 2.34 -21.66 -14.94
C ASP A 340 1.09 -21.37 -14.11
N TRP A 341 0.12 -22.27 -14.16
CA TRP A 341 -1.18 -22.10 -13.51
C TRP A 341 -1.10 -22.18 -11.98
N GLU A 342 -0.08 -22.86 -11.44
CA GLU A 342 0.18 -22.88 -10.01
C GLU A 342 0.59 -21.49 -9.54
N GLN A 343 1.58 -20.90 -10.17
CA GLN A 343 2.05 -19.55 -9.86
C GLN A 343 0.99 -18.50 -10.19
N LEU A 344 0.26 -18.65 -11.29
CA LEU A 344 -0.83 -17.75 -11.66
C LEU A 344 -1.93 -17.70 -10.61
N SER A 345 -2.19 -18.81 -9.89
CA SER A 345 -3.20 -18.87 -8.82
C SER A 345 -2.92 -17.86 -7.69
N PHE A 346 -1.67 -17.49 -7.46
CA PHE A 346 -1.28 -16.46 -6.49
C PHE A 346 -1.47 -15.03 -7.03
N ASN A 347 -1.54 -14.85 -8.35
CA ASN A 347 -1.53 -13.54 -8.99
C ASN A 347 -2.89 -12.84 -8.90
N PRO A 348 -3.01 -11.71 -8.15
CA PRO A 348 -4.29 -11.02 -7.99
C PRO A 348 -4.81 -10.37 -9.29
N ALA A 349 -3.92 -10.04 -10.23
CA ALA A 349 -4.30 -9.46 -11.51
C ALA A 349 -4.89 -10.50 -12.48
N ALA A 350 -4.69 -11.80 -12.21
CA ALA A 350 -5.11 -12.89 -13.09
C ALA A 350 -6.48 -13.48 -12.70
N ILE A 351 -7.23 -12.89 -11.77
CA ILE A 351 -8.44 -13.50 -11.20
C ILE A 351 -9.52 -13.84 -12.26
N GLU A 352 -9.67 -13.03 -13.30
CA GLU A 352 -10.64 -13.32 -14.38
C GLU A 352 -10.15 -14.48 -15.27
N LEU A 353 -8.84 -14.54 -15.57
CA LEU A 353 -8.26 -15.65 -16.33
C LEU A 353 -8.38 -16.98 -15.56
N LEU A 354 -8.20 -16.94 -14.22
CA LEU A 354 -8.42 -18.09 -13.35
C LEU A 354 -9.88 -18.53 -13.32
N LYS A 355 -10.83 -17.58 -13.30
CA LYS A 355 -12.26 -17.85 -13.35
C LYS A 355 -12.67 -18.60 -14.62
N GLU A 356 -12.09 -18.24 -15.76
CA GLU A 356 -12.32 -18.89 -17.04
C GLU A 356 -11.69 -20.29 -17.12
N ASN A 357 -10.67 -20.58 -16.29
CA ASN A 357 -9.87 -21.81 -16.32
C ASN A 357 -9.86 -22.54 -14.97
N GLN A 358 -11.04 -22.72 -14.35
CA GLN A 358 -11.17 -23.26 -12.99
C GLN A 358 -10.54 -24.64 -12.79
N GLY A 359 -10.46 -25.46 -13.83
CA GLY A 359 -9.81 -26.79 -13.79
C GLY A 359 -8.31 -26.76 -13.61
N LYS A 360 -7.66 -25.60 -13.86
CA LYS A 360 -6.22 -25.43 -13.76
C LYS A 360 -5.77 -24.73 -12.45
N ILE A 361 -6.72 -24.35 -11.59
CA ILE A 361 -6.46 -23.58 -10.37
C ILE A 361 -5.81 -24.46 -9.30
N ASN A 362 -4.70 -23.98 -8.74
CA ASN A 362 -4.21 -24.48 -7.45
C ASN A 362 -4.96 -23.77 -6.30
N TRP A 363 -5.98 -24.44 -5.75
CA TRP A 363 -6.88 -23.87 -4.74
C TRP A 363 -6.17 -23.58 -3.40
N TYR A 364 -5.12 -24.34 -3.06
CA TYR A 364 -4.29 -24.05 -1.89
C TYR A 364 -3.63 -22.68 -2.02
N ILE A 365 -2.97 -22.44 -3.15
CA ILE A 365 -2.30 -21.16 -3.43
C ILE A 365 -3.30 -20.03 -3.61
N LEU A 366 -4.41 -20.25 -4.33
CA LEU A 366 -5.45 -19.27 -4.55
C LEU A 366 -6.04 -18.74 -3.23
N SER A 367 -6.05 -19.53 -2.15
CA SER A 367 -6.53 -19.11 -0.84
C SER A 367 -5.80 -17.89 -0.27
N GLY A 368 -4.53 -17.70 -0.64
CA GLY A 368 -3.72 -16.53 -0.28
C GLY A 368 -3.95 -15.31 -1.19
N ASN A 369 -4.65 -15.47 -2.31
CA ASN A 369 -4.88 -14.40 -3.28
C ASN A 369 -5.98 -13.45 -2.79
N PRO A 370 -5.68 -12.15 -2.54
CA PRO A 370 -6.70 -11.22 -2.03
C PRO A 370 -7.83 -10.95 -3.02
N ALA A 371 -7.62 -11.16 -4.32
CA ALA A 371 -8.61 -10.92 -5.37
C ALA A 371 -9.75 -11.95 -5.40
N ILE A 372 -9.71 -13.00 -4.59
CA ILE A 372 -10.82 -13.94 -4.42
C ILE A 372 -12.02 -13.33 -3.68
N PHE A 373 -11.87 -12.14 -3.14
CA PHE A 373 -12.92 -11.41 -2.45
C PHE A 373 -13.35 -10.18 -3.25
N ASP A 374 -14.65 -9.90 -3.21
CA ASP A 374 -15.23 -8.65 -3.66
C ASP A 374 -15.39 -7.69 -2.49
N GLU A 375 -15.07 -6.42 -2.73
CA GLU A 375 -15.38 -5.35 -1.78
C GLU A 375 -16.88 -5.05 -1.82
N ILE A 376 -17.54 -5.13 -0.68
CA ILE A 376 -18.93 -4.73 -0.49
C ILE A 376 -19.00 -3.55 0.47
N LEU A 377 -19.89 -2.59 0.15
CA LEU A 377 -20.20 -1.45 1.01
C LEU A 377 -21.51 -1.74 1.75
N GLU A 378 -21.49 -1.66 3.06
CA GLU A 378 -22.71 -1.61 3.89
C GLU A 378 -23.21 -0.20 4.11
#